data_15b5cf98dfb5120750bd02eba0fea9ef
#
_entry.id   15b5cf98dfb5120750bd02eba0fea9ef
#
_cell.length_a   1.000
_cell.length_b   1.000
_cell.length_c   1.000
_cell.angle_alpha   90.00
_cell.angle_beta   90.00
_cell.angle_gamma   90.00
#
_symmetry.space_group_name_H-M   'P 1'
#
loop_
_entity.id
_entity.type
_entity.pdbx_description
1 polymer ?
#
loop_
_entity_poly.entity_id
_entity_poly.type
_entity_poly.pdbx_seq_one_letter_code
_entity_poly.pdbx_strand_id
1 'polypeptide(L)'
;MTEPLPDNFFAQPALYKGTYLEFLGFHLTSWKEGFARLEMPVRSEHRNTVGFLHGGIISSLLDIAGAVAGSHGVSNEVVSVTVNLNCNFMAPHRADKVIA
;
A
#
# COMPACT_ATOMS: atom_id res chain seq x y z
N MET A 1 -9.18 8.04 18.50
CA MET A 1 -8.89 7.83 17.07
C MET A 1 -9.97 8.50 16.24
N THR A 2 -9.56 9.15 15.21
CA THR A 2 -10.51 9.70 14.26
C THR A 2 -10.92 8.59 13.29
N GLU A 3 -12.21 8.41 13.08
CA GLU A 3 -12.68 7.52 12.06
C GLU A 3 -12.17 7.97 10.70
N PRO A 4 -11.81 7.06 9.78
CA PRO A 4 -11.57 7.46 8.41
C PRO A 4 -12.80 8.17 7.86
N LEU A 5 -12.59 9.26 7.14
CA LEU A 5 -13.70 10.00 6.56
C LEU A 5 -14.41 9.12 5.52
N PRO A 6 -15.77 9.14 5.49
CA PRO A 6 -16.51 8.30 4.54
C PRO A 6 -16.13 8.54 3.08
N ASP A 7 -15.69 9.75 2.73
CA ASP A 7 -15.28 10.10 1.38
C ASP A 7 -13.78 9.91 1.14
N ASN A 8 -13.04 9.42 2.15
CA ASN A 8 -11.61 9.15 1.96
C ASN A 8 -11.45 7.91 1.10
N PHE A 9 -10.68 8.05 0.02
CA PHE A 9 -10.48 7.00 -0.96
C PHE A 9 -9.98 5.68 -0.34
N PHE A 10 -9.02 5.78 0.59
CA PHE A 10 -8.43 4.58 1.19
C PHE A 10 -9.39 3.86 2.14
N ALA A 11 -10.44 4.52 2.60
CA ALA A 11 -11.49 3.89 3.41
C ALA A 11 -12.54 3.18 2.56
N GLN A 12 -12.44 3.25 1.25
CA GLN A 12 -13.46 2.74 0.33
C GLN A 12 -12.84 1.76 -0.68
N PRO A 13 -12.56 0.50 -0.27
CA PRO A 13 -11.90 -0.47 -1.16
C PRO A 13 -12.63 -0.70 -2.48
N ALA A 14 -13.94 -0.47 -2.54
CA ALA A 14 -14.68 -0.60 -3.80
C ALA A 14 -14.17 0.36 -4.87
N LEU A 15 -13.56 1.48 -4.49
CA LEU A 15 -12.98 2.44 -5.43
C LEU A 15 -11.64 1.99 -5.99
N TYR A 16 -11.05 0.92 -5.45
CA TYR A 16 -9.80 0.38 -5.97
C TYR A 16 -9.98 -0.37 -7.28
N LYS A 17 -11.22 -0.74 -7.61
CA LYS A 17 -11.50 -1.56 -8.78
C LYS A 17 -10.94 -0.93 -10.05
N GLY A 18 -10.20 -1.72 -10.82
CA GLY A 18 -9.56 -1.27 -12.05
C GLY A 18 -8.30 -0.45 -11.84
N THR A 19 -7.85 -0.27 -10.60
CA THR A 19 -6.63 0.48 -10.30
C THR A 19 -5.48 -0.45 -9.92
N TYR A 20 -4.29 0.12 -9.84
CA TYR A 20 -3.11 -0.60 -9.36
C TYR A 20 -3.29 -1.12 -7.93
N LEU A 21 -4.06 -0.43 -7.11
CA LEU A 21 -4.33 -0.87 -5.73
C LEU A 21 -5.06 -2.21 -5.73
N GLU A 22 -6.01 -2.41 -6.63
CA GLU A 22 -6.68 -3.70 -6.76
C GLU A 22 -5.71 -4.78 -7.21
N PHE A 23 -4.84 -4.48 -8.16
CA PHE A 23 -3.82 -5.42 -8.61
C PHE A 23 -2.92 -5.88 -7.48
N LEU A 24 -2.52 -4.97 -6.59
CA LEU A 24 -1.68 -5.34 -5.44
C LEU A 24 -2.44 -6.24 -4.48
N GLY A 25 -3.70 -5.96 -4.21
CA GLY A 25 -4.53 -6.81 -3.36
C GLY A 25 -4.18 -6.73 -1.88
N PHE A 26 -3.66 -5.61 -1.42
CA PHE A 26 -3.35 -5.44 -0.01
C PHE A 26 -4.61 -5.22 0.82
N HIS A 27 -4.47 -5.45 2.12
CA HIS A 27 -5.47 -5.12 3.13
C HIS A 27 -4.91 -4.09 4.10
N LEU A 28 -5.71 -3.08 4.40
CA LEU A 28 -5.36 -2.08 5.39
C LEU A 28 -5.73 -2.63 6.76
N THR A 29 -4.73 -3.09 7.52
CA THR A 29 -4.97 -3.80 8.79
C THR A 29 -4.88 -2.90 10.01
N SER A 30 -4.26 -1.72 9.89
CA SER A 30 -4.26 -0.73 10.95
C SER A 30 -4.09 0.65 10.33
N TRP A 31 -4.90 1.61 10.78
CA TRP A 31 -4.87 2.96 10.25
C TRP A 31 -5.29 3.95 11.33
N LYS A 32 -4.39 4.85 11.63
CA LYS A 32 -4.61 5.94 12.59
C LYS A 32 -3.75 7.12 12.19
N GLU A 33 -3.90 8.23 12.88
CA GLU A 33 -3.13 9.43 12.54
C GLU A 33 -1.63 9.13 12.52
N GLY A 34 -1.01 9.39 11.38
CA GLY A 34 0.43 9.21 11.19
C GLY A 34 0.90 7.76 11.10
N PHE A 35 -0.03 6.80 11.00
CA PHE A 35 0.35 5.39 10.95
C PHE A 35 -0.58 4.60 10.04
N ALA A 36 -0.01 3.69 9.27
CA ALA A 36 -0.77 2.70 8.51
C ALA A 36 0.01 1.39 8.45
N ARG A 37 -0.72 0.29 8.45
CA ARG A 37 -0.14 -1.03 8.18
C ARG A 37 -0.95 -1.72 7.10
N LEU A 38 -0.25 -2.13 6.05
CA LEU A 38 -0.81 -2.90 4.95
C LEU A 38 -0.29 -4.32 5.04
N GLU A 39 -1.14 -5.29 4.71
CA GLU A 39 -0.73 -6.67 4.54
C GLU A 39 -1.16 -7.14 3.17
N MET A 40 -0.27 -7.76 2.44
CA MET A 40 -0.53 -8.25 1.09
C MET A 40 -0.16 -9.72 0.98
N PRO A 41 -1.14 -10.59 0.66
CA PRO A 41 -0.81 -11.96 0.24
C PRO A 41 -0.07 -11.90 -1.08
N VAL A 42 1.02 -12.65 -1.19
CA VAL A 42 1.84 -12.64 -2.40
C VAL A 42 1.27 -13.63 -3.40
N ARG A 43 0.97 -13.13 -4.59
CA ARG A 43 0.53 -13.96 -5.72
C ARG A 43 1.69 -14.13 -6.71
N SER A 44 1.55 -15.05 -7.66
CA SER A 44 2.57 -15.26 -8.67
C SER A 44 2.89 -14.00 -9.47
N GLU A 45 1.89 -13.16 -9.74
CA GLU A 45 2.05 -11.90 -10.47
C GLU A 45 2.91 -10.88 -9.72
N HIS A 46 3.10 -11.05 -8.42
CA HIS A 46 3.94 -10.17 -7.61
C HIS A 46 5.41 -10.59 -7.61
N ARG A 47 5.74 -11.71 -8.26
CA ARG A 47 7.09 -12.26 -8.26
C ARG A 47 7.81 -11.94 -9.55
N ASN A 48 9.14 -11.88 -9.47
CA ASN A 48 9.96 -11.76 -10.66
C ASN A 48 10.13 -13.12 -11.34
N THR A 49 10.87 -13.15 -12.44
CA THR A 49 11.07 -14.37 -13.24
C THR A 49 11.82 -15.48 -12.50
N VAL A 50 12.50 -15.16 -11.41
CA VAL A 50 13.23 -16.12 -10.58
C VAL A 50 12.38 -16.60 -9.40
N GLY A 51 11.20 -16.02 -9.19
CA GLY A 51 10.29 -16.40 -8.12
C GLY A 51 10.43 -15.59 -6.84
N PHE A 52 11.31 -14.61 -6.81
CA PHE A 52 11.40 -13.69 -5.67
C PHE A 52 10.32 -12.60 -5.77
N LEU A 53 9.93 -12.06 -4.64
CA LEU A 53 9.05 -10.91 -4.58
C LEU A 53 9.71 -9.75 -5.36
N HIS A 54 8.97 -9.19 -6.31
CA HIS A 54 9.51 -8.13 -7.16
C HIS A 54 9.76 -6.85 -6.36
N GLY A 55 10.94 -6.24 -6.56
CA GLY A 55 11.28 -5.01 -5.87
C GLY A 55 10.30 -3.86 -6.13
N GLY A 56 9.73 -3.80 -7.33
CA GLY A 56 8.70 -2.81 -7.66
C GLY A 56 7.43 -2.96 -6.82
N ILE A 57 7.08 -4.20 -6.46
CA ILE A 57 5.94 -4.45 -5.57
C ILE A 57 6.26 -3.93 -4.16
N ILE A 58 7.45 -4.21 -3.67
CA ILE A 58 7.88 -3.69 -2.35
C ILE A 58 7.84 -2.17 -2.32
N SER A 59 8.39 -1.52 -3.33
CA SER A 59 8.39 -0.06 -3.44
C SER A 59 6.97 0.49 -3.49
N SER A 60 6.07 -0.15 -4.22
CA SER A 60 4.68 0.26 -4.31
C SER A 60 3.98 0.20 -2.96
N LEU A 61 4.17 -0.89 -2.21
CA LEU A 61 3.56 -1.03 -0.89
C LEU A 61 4.09 0.03 0.08
N LEU A 62 5.38 0.31 0.06
CA LEU A 62 5.96 1.35 0.91
C LEU A 62 5.42 2.73 0.55
N ASP A 63 5.29 3.02 -0.73
CA ASP A 63 4.73 4.28 -1.21
C ASP A 63 3.28 4.45 -0.75
N ILE A 64 2.47 3.41 -0.93
CA ILE A 64 1.07 3.42 -0.54
C ILE A 64 0.93 3.53 0.97
N ALA A 65 1.72 2.78 1.73
CA ALA A 65 1.68 2.85 3.19
C ALA A 65 1.95 4.27 3.68
N GLY A 66 2.92 4.96 3.09
CA GLY A 66 3.21 6.35 3.42
C GLY A 66 2.04 7.28 3.09
N ALA A 67 1.44 7.12 1.93
CA ALA A 67 0.30 7.92 1.51
C ALA A 67 -0.91 7.69 2.43
N VAL A 68 -1.19 6.44 2.78
CA VAL A 68 -2.30 6.09 3.67
C VAL A 68 -2.06 6.67 5.06
N ALA A 69 -0.85 6.53 5.59
CA ALA A 69 -0.52 7.07 6.92
C ALA A 69 -0.75 8.58 6.99
N GLY A 70 -0.40 9.29 5.92
CA GLY A 70 -0.55 10.74 5.86
C GLY A 70 -1.97 11.21 5.56
N SER A 71 -2.86 10.32 5.15
CA SER A 71 -4.21 10.69 4.71
C SER A 71 -5.30 10.46 5.75
N HIS A 72 -4.97 9.89 6.91
CA HIS A 72 -5.97 9.64 7.95
C HIS A 72 -6.62 10.95 8.41
N GLY A 73 -7.93 11.01 8.33
CA GLY A 73 -8.68 12.21 8.70
C GLY A 73 -8.68 13.31 7.64
N VAL A 74 -8.07 13.09 6.48
CA VAL A 74 -8.01 14.06 5.37
C VAL A 74 -9.04 13.66 4.32
N SER A 75 -9.80 14.64 3.83
CA SER A 75 -10.82 14.39 2.81
C SER A 75 -10.20 14.21 1.43
N ASN A 76 -10.99 13.65 0.49
CA ASN A 76 -10.56 13.49 -0.90
C ASN A 76 -10.40 14.79 -1.68
N GLU A 77 -10.75 15.93 -1.07
CA GLU A 77 -10.47 17.24 -1.67
C GLU A 77 -8.98 17.56 -1.65
N VAL A 78 -8.21 16.88 -0.80
CA VAL A 78 -6.76 17.05 -0.71
C VAL A 78 -6.10 15.86 -1.40
N VAL A 79 -5.31 16.15 -2.42
CA VAL A 79 -4.60 15.14 -3.19
C VAL A 79 -3.12 15.21 -2.85
N SER A 80 -2.54 14.08 -2.51
CA SER A 80 -1.09 13.98 -2.31
C SER A 80 -0.48 13.18 -3.45
N VAL A 81 0.74 13.56 -3.83
CA VAL A 81 1.52 12.85 -4.84
C VAL A 81 2.92 12.60 -4.30
N THR A 82 3.50 11.47 -4.67
CA THR A 82 4.86 11.13 -4.27
C THR A 82 5.86 12.01 -5.02
N VAL A 83 6.74 12.65 -4.28
CA VAL A 83 7.83 13.44 -4.86
C VAL A 83 9.09 12.61 -4.94
N ASN A 84 9.37 11.83 -3.92
CA ASN A 84 10.57 11.01 -3.84
C ASN A 84 10.34 9.80 -2.96
N LEU A 85 10.85 8.65 -3.40
CA LEU A 85 10.85 7.41 -2.64
C LEU A 85 12.21 6.74 -2.84
N ASN A 86 12.90 6.45 -1.73
CA ASN A 86 14.17 5.74 -1.77
C ASN A 86 14.03 4.40 -1.06
N CYS A 87 14.36 3.32 -1.77
CA CYS A 87 14.29 1.98 -1.22
C CYS A 87 15.65 1.29 -1.34
N ASN A 88 16.04 0.59 -0.27
CA ASN A 88 17.24 -0.22 -0.27
C ASN A 88 16.83 -1.68 -0.10
N PHE A 89 17.06 -2.49 -1.14
CA PHE A 89 16.66 -3.89 -1.14
C PHE A 89 17.82 -4.73 -0.59
N MET A 90 17.68 -5.17 0.64
CA MET A 90 18.77 -5.76 1.40
C MET A 90 18.94 -7.26 1.11
N ALA A 91 17.87 -7.94 0.73
CA ALA A 91 17.88 -9.37 0.45
C ALA A 91 16.69 -9.77 -0.41
N PRO A 92 16.83 -10.82 -1.25
CA PRO A 92 15.67 -11.37 -1.98
C PRO A 92 14.78 -12.18 -1.03
N HIS A 93 13.47 -12.21 -1.33
CA HIS A 93 12.50 -12.92 -0.51
C HIS A 93 11.54 -13.73 -1.36
N ARG A 94 11.16 -14.90 -0.84
CA ARG A 94 10.11 -15.76 -1.39
C ARG A 94 8.92 -15.87 -0.44
N ALA A 95 8.66 -14.80 0.29
CA ALA A 95 7.59 -14.76 1.28
C ALA A 95 6.21 -14.97 0.64
N ASP A 96 5.26 -15.46 1.43
CA ASP A 96 3.87 -15.61 1.01
C ASP A 96 3.03 -14.41 1.42
N LYS A 97 3.54 -13.53 2.26
CA LYS A 97 2.87 -12.33 2.74
C LYS A 97 3.89 -11.23 2.99
N VAL A 98 3.50 -10.00 2.69
CA VAL A 98 4.29 -8.81 2.98
C VAL A 98 3.50 -7.89 3.89
N ILE A 99 4.20 -7.30 4.85
CA ILE A 99 3.66 -6.28 5.75
C ILE A 99 4.44 -4.99 5.53
N ALA A 100 3.73 -3.93 5.29
CA ALA A 100 4.30 -2.60 5.12
C ALA A 100 3.66 -1.60 6.09
#